data_6d1eb60a0f3cd45504cb71be95b50fe5
#
_entry.id   6d1eb60a0f3cd45504cb71be95b50fe5
#
_cell.length_a   1.000
_cell.length_b   1.000
_cell.length_c   1.000
_cell.angle_alpha   90.00
_cell.angle_beta   90.00
_cell.angle_gamma   90.00
#
_symmetry.space_group_name_H-M   'P 1'
#
loop_
_entity.id
_entity.type
_entity.pdbx_description
1 polymer ?
#
loop_
_entity_poly.entity_id
_entity_poly.type
_entity_poly.pdbx_seq_one_letter_code
_entity_poly.pdbx_strand_id
1 'polypeptide(L)'
;MIHWDEGGQACSAKWHSENGIAPHKKIQIADDTLTADIAYRLACEGTAILYRGDFQNARQLLQALVRRVDKPTKKSKRVDKLNKEKTKSPLDTFNLHRLAQSQRARILGMLLIQVNADHSISLRRAPDVRQACLNVYGEQADSYVISLRELLGVISAHEWRKNGVPILARGDEPICVHPHYGVFSPVRGEYIQLVCNASWPKAVSTNSLAFDIGAGTGALSVVLAMRDIQKIIATDVDDRAIACAQDNIDRLDLSSQIEIQKTDLFPEGKAALIVCNPPWLPARPSSPLEHAVYDPESRMLKGFLAGLKEHLLPEGEGWLILSDLAEHLGLRTRVELLEWIEQAGLRVQKREDTKPQHKKVFDQ
;
A
#
# COMPACT_ATOMS: atom_id res chain seq x y z
N MET A 1 -5.93 2.59 24.81
CA MET A 1 -6.02 3.95 25.40
C MET A 1 -4.63 4.56 25.43
N ILE A 2 -4.57 5.88 25.25
CA ILE A 2 -3.37 6.71 25.45
C ILE A 2 -3.64 7.68 26.61
N HIS A 3 -2.65 7.95 27.45
CA HIS A 3 -2.81 8.73 28.68
C HIS A 3 -1.77 9.84 28.75
N TRP A 4 -2.18 11.02 29.24
CA TRP A 4 -1.28 12.17 29.43
C TRP A 4 -1.74 13.02 30.63
N ASP A 5 -0.89 13.92 31.08
CA ASP A 5 -1.23 14.97 32.01
C ASP A 5 -1.33 16.30 31.26
N GLU A 6 -2.38 17.07 31.52
CA GLU A 6 -2.59 18.39 30.92
C GLU A 6 -3.07 19.35 32.03
N GLY A 7 -2.21 20.28 32.40
CA GLY A 7 -2.52 21.25 33.48
C GLY A 7 -2.73 20.62 34.86
N GLY A 8 -2.08 19.51 35.17
CA GLY A 8 -2.23 18.76 36.43
C GLY A 8 -3.44 17.85 36.46
N GLN A 9 -4.13 17.66 35.34
CA GLN A 9 -5.26 16.73 35.22
C GLN A 9 -4.86 15.52 34.37
N ALA A 10 -5.19 14.32 34.85
CA ALA A 10 -4.99 13.07 34.10
C ALA A 10 -6.03 12.99 32.98
N CYS A 11 -5.58 12.97 31.76
CA CYS A 11 -6.39 12.87 30.55
C CYS A 11 -6.16 11.53 29.85
N SER A 12 -7.16 11.06 29.09
CA SER A 12 -7.05 9.88 28.26
C SER A 12 -7.93 9.97 27.02
N ALA A 13 -7.55 9.25 25.97
CA ALA A 13 -8.36 9.07 24.77
C ALA A 13 -8.10 7.70 24.15
N LYS A 14 -8.91 7.31 23.19
CA LYS A 14 -8.64 6.13 22.35
C LYS A 14 -7.39 6.39 21.50
N TRP A 15 -6.53 5.40 21.37
CA TRP A 15 -5.38 5.46 20.47
C TRP A 15 -5.71 4.79 19.15
N HIS A 16 -5.53 5.51 18.05
CA HIS A 16 -5.64 4.96 16.71
C HIS A 16 -4.27 4.85 16.05
N SER A 17 -3.97 3.69 15.48
CA SER A 17 -2.82 3.45 14.63
C SER A 17 -3.12 2.31 13.67
N GLU A 18 -3.22 2.62 12.41
CA GLU A 18 -3.42 1.65 11.33
C GLU A 18 -2.21 0.71 11.15
N ASN A 19 -1.03 1.18 11.58
CA ASN A 19 0.19 0.38 11.53
C ASN A 19 0.38 -0.49 12.80
N GLY A 20 -0.62 -0.60 13.66
CA GLY A 20 -0.53 -1.39 14.89
C GLY A 20 0.49 -0.90 15.92
N ILE A 21 0.90 0.39 15.84
CA ILE A 21 1.85 0.97 16.79
C ILE A 21 1.17 1.06 18.15
N ALA A 22 1.83 0.55 19.20
CA ALA A 22 1.33 0.64 20.57
C ALA A 22 1.23 2.11 21.05
N PRO A 23 0.28 2.43 21.94
CA PRO A 23 0.14 3.77 22.52
C PRO A 23 1.45 4.25 23.14
N HIS A 24 1.77 5.54 22.93
CA HIS A 24 2.98 6.13 23.51
C HIS A 24 2.85 6.28 25.02
N LYS A 25 3.92 5.90 25.76
CA LYS A 25 3.95 5.95 27.22
C LYS A 25 4.35 7.33 27.78
N LYS A 26 5.10 8.11 26.99
CA LYS A 26 5.56 9.46 27.36
C LYS A 26 4.97 10.44 26.38
N ILE A 27 4.20 11.39 26.89
CA ILE A 27 3.54 12.43 26.09
C ILE A 27 3.84 13.79 26.71
N GLN A 28 4.17 14.73 25.85
CA GLN A 28 4.33 16.14 26.19
C GLN A 28 3.31 16.96 25.41
N ILE A 29 2.58 17.84 26.10
CA ILE A 29 1.72 18.83 25.46
C ILE A 29 2.60 19.95 24.89
N ALA A 30 2.28 20.40 23.68
CA ALA A 30 2.99 21.50 23.05
C ALA A 30 2.07 22.30 22.12
N ASP A 31 2.46 23.52 21.86
CA ASP A 31 1.77 24.48 21.00
C ASP A 31 2.71 25.12 19.99
N ASP A 32 2.31 26.26 19.45
CA ASP A 32 3.06 27.02 18.44
C ASP A 32 4.44 27.55 18.91
N THR A 33 4.71 27.49 20.22
CA THR A 33 6.02 27.91 20.80
C THR A 33 7.08 26.82 20.69
N LEU A 34 6.70 25.56 20.42
CA LEU A 34 7.62 24.44 20.33
C LEU A 34 8.54 24.57 19.10
N THR A 35 9.83 24.67 19.32
CA THR A 35 10.81 24.70 18.23
C THR A 35 11.02 23.31 17.62
N ALA A 36 11.35 23.27 16.34
CA ALA A 36 11.57 22.00 15.64
C ALA A 36 12.80 21.21 16.16
N ASP A 37 13.79 21.87 16.78
CA ASP A 37 14.94 21.20 17.37
C ASP A 37 14.58 20.49 18.67
N ILE A 38 13.75 21.12 19.50
CA ILE A 38 13.22 20.50 20.73
C ILE A 38 12.31 19.34 20.36
N ALA A 39 11.38 19.54 19.40
CA ALA A 39 10.48 18.49 18.92
C ALA A 39 11.25 17.27 18.38
N TYR A 40 12.29 17.49 17.60
CA TYR A 40 13.13 16.39 17.08
C TYR A 40 13.84 15.62 18.19
N ARG A 41 14.40 16.32 19.19
CA ARG A 41 15.04 15.70 20.35
C ARG A 41 14.05 14.83 21.12
N LEU A 42 12.86 15.37 21.47
CA LEU A 42 11.80 14.64 22.17
C LEU A 42 11.39 13.38 21.42
N ALA A 43 11.16 13.49 20.11
CA ALA A 43 10.80 12.36 19.27
C ALA A 43 11.90 11.28 19.22
N CYS A 44 13.16 11.67 19.17
CA CYS A 44 14.30 10.73 19.23
C CYS A 44 14.38 10.01 20.58
N GLU A 45 14.09 10.72 21.69
CA GLU A 45 14.06 10.18 23.06
C GLU A 45 12.80 9.32 23.35
N GLY A 46 11.87 9.23 22.38
CA GLY A 46 10.64 8.43 22.50
C GLY A 46 9.51 9.14 23.25
N THR A 47 9.57 10.47 23.36
CA THR A 47 8.48 11.29 23.90
C THR A 47 7.61 11.79 22.77
N ALA A 48 6.35 11.40 22.75
CA ALA A 48 5.37 11.88 21.79
C ALA A 48 4.89 13.30 22.15
N ILE A 49 4.48 14.06 21.16
CA ILE A 49 4.10 15.47 21.28
C ILE A 49 2.62 15.57 20.90
N LEU A 50 1.74 15.77 21.89
CA LEU A 50 0.34 16.05 21.62
C LEU A 50 0.16 17.58 21.40
N TYR A 51 -0.18 17.93 20.16
CA TYR A 51 -0.15 19.32 19.71
C TYR A 51 -1.49 20.04 19.98
N ARG A 52 -1.41 21.27 20.51
CA ARG A 52 -2.56 22.11 20.89
C ARG A 52 -2.61 23.45 20.18
N GLY A 53 -1.65 23.75 19.32
CA GLY A 53 -1.56 25.02 18.60
C GLY A 53 -2.36 25.03 17.30
N ASP A 54 -1.82 25.69 16.31
CA ASP A 54 -2.41 25.82 14.98
C ASP A 54 -2.08 24.60 14.09
N PHE A 55 -3.06 24.04 13.39
CA PHE A 55 -2.89 22.85 12.57
C PHE A 55 -1.87 23.06 11.43
N GLN A 56 -1.83 24.25 10.81
CA GLN A 56 -0.85 24.51 9.76
C GLN A 56 0.56 24.60 10.32
N ASN A 57 0.72 25.10 11.55
CA ASN A 57 2.00 25.11 12.24
C ASN A 57 2.43 23.68 12.63
N ALA A 58 1.50 22.82 13.04
CA ALA A 58 1.80 21.38 13.24
C ALA A 58 2.30 20.73 11.94
N ARG A 59 1.68 21.02 10.79
CA ARG A 59 2.15 20.51 9.49
C ARG A 59 3.55 21.02 9.14
N GLN A 60 3.84 22.32 9.39
CA GLN A 60 5.17 22.88 9.17
C GLN A 60 6.21 22.26 10.11
N LEU A 61 5.82 22.00 11.38
CA LEU A 61 6.67 21.29 12.34
C LEU A 61 6.98 19.88 11.85
N LEU A 62 5.99 19.14 11.36
CA LEU A 62 6.20 17.81 10.78
C LEU A 62 7.17 17.85 9.59
N GLN A 63 7.02 18.81 8.68
CA GLN A 63 7.96 19.02 7.56
C GLN A 63 9.37 19.36 8.04
N ALA A 64 9.49 20.14 9.12
CA ALA A 64 10.77 20.44 9.72
C ALA A 64 11.41 19.20 10.38
N LEU A 65 10.61 18.31 10.97
CA LEU A 65 11.08 17.00 11.47
C LEU A 65 11.56 16.11 10.30
N VAL A 66 10.82 16.04 9.19
CA VAL A 66 11.24 15.33 7.97
C VAL A 66 12.64 15.79 7.55
N ARG A 67 12.85 17.10 7.37
CA ARG A 67 14.15 17.65 6.96
C ARG A 67 15.29 17.31 7.95
N ARG A 68 14.98 17.15 9.25
CA ARG A 68 15.99 16.78 10.27
C ARG A 68 16.33 15.30 10.24
N VAL A 69 15.32 14.46 10.10
CA VAL A 69 15.50 13.00 9.99
C VAL A 69 16.28 12.66 8.73
N ASP A 70 15.97 13.30 7.61
CA ASP A 70 16.59 13.04 6.31
C ASP A 70 17.99 13.67 6.17
N LYS A 71 18.38 14.55 7.13
CA LYS A 71 19.71 15.18 7.11
C LYS A 71 20.81 14.18 7.50
N PRO A 72 21.82 13.93 6.65
CA PRO A 72 22.91 13.03 6.96
C PRO A 72 23.67 13.48 8.22
N THR A 73 23.77 12.63 9.21
CA THR A 73 24.55 12.93 10.42
C THR A 73 26.05 12.81 10.14
N LYS A 74 26.89 13.53 10.91
CA LYS A 74 28.36 13.40 10.80
C LYS A 74 28.82 11.96 11.01
N LYS A 75 28.10 11.18 11.84
CA LYS A 75 28.36 9.78 12.12
C LYS A 75 28.00 8.90 10.90
N SER A 76 26.87 9.16 10.24
CA SER A 76 26.48 8.50 8.99
C SER A 76 27.52 8.75 7.89
N LYS A 77 27.93 10.02 7.67
CA LYS A 77 28.96 10.34 6.69
C LYS A 77 30.31 9.63 6.95
N ARG A 78 30.67 9.40 8.24
CA ARG A 78 31.89 8.67 8.62
C ARG A 78 31.76 7.17 8.40
N VAL A 79 30.57 6.62 8.69
CA VAL A 79 30.22 5.21 8.44
C VAL A 79 30.12 4.95 6.94
N ASP A 80 29.53 5.86 6.16
CA ASP A 80 29.46 5.75 4.71
C ASP A 80 30.84 5.82 4.04
N LYS A 81 31.77 6.63 4.61
CA LYS A 81 33.15 6.70 4.14
C LYS A 81 33.94 5.42 4.44
N LEU A 82 33.76 4.82 5.63
CA LEU A 82 34.35 3.54 6.02
C LEU A 82 33.71 2.34 5.27
N ASN A 83 32.43 2.45 4.91
CA ASN A 83 31.68 1.40 4.22
C ASN A 83 31.84 1.46 2.68
N LYS A 84 32.37 2.56 2.11
CA LYS A 84 32.75 2.59 0.69
C LYS A 84 33.89 1.64 0.36
N GLU A 85 34.65 1.19 1.36
CA GLU A 85 35.70 0.18 1.21
C GLU A 85 35.20 -1.27 1.31
N LYS A 86 33.97 -1.50 1.79
CA LYS A 86 33.31 -2.80 1.76
C LYS A 86 32.13 -2.72 0.80
N THR A 87 32.19 -3.40 -0.31
CA THR A 87 31.07 -3.59 -1.23
C THR A 87 29.92 -4.26 -0.47
N LYS A 88 28.93 -3.48 -0.05
CA LYS A 88 27.70 -4.03 0.55
C LYS A 88 26.94 -4.78 -0.52
N SER A 89 26.38 -5.92 -0.14
CA SER A 89 25.47 -6.64 -1.03
C SER A 89 24.18 -5.80 -1.26
N PRO A 90 23.49 -5.99 -2.40
CA PRO A 90 22.18 -5.37 -2.62
C PRO A 90 21.20 -5.65 -1.47
N LEU A 91 21.23 -6.86 -0.91
CA LEU A 91 20.42 -7.27 0.24
C LEU A 91 20.75 -6.45 1.50
N ASP A 92 22.03 -6.25 1.82
CA ASP A 92 22.45 -5.44 2.98
C ASP A 92 21.99 -3.99 2.83
N THR A 93 22.10 -3.45 1.62
CA THR A 93 21.64 -2.08 1.29
C THR A 93 20.13 -1.96 1.48
N PHE A 94 19.36 -2.92 1.00
CA PHE A 94 17.91 -3.00 1.19
C PHE A 94 17.53 -3.06 2.67
N ASN A 95 18.16 -3.92 3.45
CA ASN A 95 17.88 -4.07 4.88
C ASN A 95 18.21 -2.79 5.67
N LEU A 96 19.31 -2.13 5.35
CA LEU A 96 19.67 -0.84 5.95
C LEU A 96 18.68 0.26 5.58
N HIS A 97 18.23 0.29 4.32
CA HIS A 97 17.21 1.22 3.88
C HIS A 97 15.91 1.01 4.65
N ARG A 98 15.44 -0.23 4.78
CA ARG A 98 14.23 -0.56 5.56
C ARG A 98 14.35 -0.16 7.03
N LEU A 99 15.51 -0.40 7.65
CA LEU A 99 15.76 0.02 9.03
C LEU A 99 15.69 1.56 9.16
N ALA A 100 16.30 2.28 8.22
CA ALA A 100 16.25 3.74 8.19
C ALA A 100 14.81 4.26 8.01
N GLN A 101 14.02 3.65 7.10
CA GLN A 101 12.61 4.00 6.90
C GLN A 101 11.76 3.71 8.16
N SER A 102 11.99 2.59 8.85
CA SER A 102 11.31 2.27 10.11
C SER A 102 11.62 3.29 11.20
N GLN A 103 12.90 3.67 11.37
CA GLN A 103 13.30 4.72 12.31
C GLN A 103 12.70 6.08 11.97
N ARG A 104 12.71 6.44 10.67
CA ARG A 104 12.07 7.65 10.16
C ARG A 104 10.57 7.66 10.48
N ALA A 105 9.87 6.57 10.20
CA ALA A 105 8.45 6.43 10.47
C ALA A 105 8.15 6.58 11.97
N ARG A 106 8.96 5.97 12.85
CA ARG A 106 8.85 6.09 14.31
C ARG A 106 8.98 7.53 14.76
N ILE A 107 10.00 8.26 14.31
CA ILE A 107 10.22 9.67 14.73
C ILE A 107 9.08 10.57 14.24
N LEU A 108 8.68 10.44 12.97
CA LEU A 108 7.61 11.25 12.41
C LEU A 108 6.22 10.92 12.97
N GLY A 109 6.05 9.71 13.51
CA GLY A 109 4.83 9.29 14.20
C GLY A 109 4.67 9.87 15.61
N MET A 110 5.70 10.55 16.15
CA MET A 110 5.65 11.13 17.50
C MET A 110 4.86 12.46 17.60
N LEU A 111 4.52 13.10 16.50
CA LEU A 111 3.67 14.29 16.50
C LEU A 111 2.20 13.86 16.40
N LEU A 112 1.43 14.13 17.46
CA LEU A 112 0.08 13.63 17.67
C LEU A 112 -0.96 14.74 17.57
N ILE A 113 -2.15 14.38 17.09
CA ILE A 113 -3.34 15.22 17.03
C ILE A 113 -4.50 14.50 17.73
N GLN A 114 -5.26 15.23 18.53
CA GLN A 114 -6.52 14.75 19.06
C GLN A 114 -7.65 15.08 18.07
N VAL A 115 -8.50 14.11 17.83
CA VAL A 115 -9.66 14.17 16.94
C VAL A 115 -10.92 13.89 17.77
N ASN A 116 -11.97 14.66 17.58
CA ASN A 116 -13.23 14.49 18.30
C ASN A 116 -14.00 13.26 17.79
N ALA A 117 -15.04 12.83 18.52
CA ALA A 117 -15.88 11.69 18.14
C ALA A 117 -16.53 11.85 16.75
N ASP A 118 -16.89 13.07 16.37
CA ASP A 118 -17.44 13.43 15.05
C ASP A 118 -16.37 13.61 13.98
N HIS A 119 -15.12 13.23 14.27
CA HIS A 119 -13.94 13.41 13.43
C HIS A 119 -13.52 14.86 13.18
N SER A 120 -14.09 15.84 13.86
CA SER A 120 -13.59 17.22 13.80
C SER A 120 -12.28 17.39 14.57
N ILE A 121 -11.51 18.41 14.22
CA ILE A 121 -10.26 18.76 14.90
C ILE A 121 -10.39 20.16 15.48
N SER A 122 -10.22 20.28 16.82
CA SER A 122 -10.40 21.54 17.54
C SER A 122 -9.25 22.54 17.39
N LEU A 123 -8.20 22.23 16.60
CA LEU A 123 -7.09 23.14 16.36
C LEU A 123 -7.46 24.24 15.37
N ARG A 124 -6.90 25.44 15.54
CA ARG A 124 -7.09 26.53 14.59
C ARG A 124 -6.63 26.11 13.19
N ARG A 125 -7.31 26.58 12.16
CA ARG A 125 -7.04 26.32 10.73
C ARG A 125 -6.94 24.83 10.37
N ALA A 126 -7.58 23.96 11.16
CA ALA A 126 -7.70 22.55 10.81
C ALA A 126 -8.59 22.38 9.58
N PRO A 127 -8.25 21.47 8.65
CA PRO A 127 -9.15 21.13 7.56
C PRO A 127 -10.36 20.33 8.07
N ASP A 128 -11.43 20.30 7.30
CA ASP A 128 -12.48 19.32 7.52
C ASP A 128 -12.01 17.93 7.09
N VAL A 129 -11.88 17.03 8.06
CA VAL A 129 -11.40 15.66 7.85
C VAL A 129 -12.47 14.62 8.15
N ARG A 130 -13.69 15.05 8.49
CA ARG A 130 -14.77 14.17 8.97
C ARG A 130 -15.04 13.03 8.01
N GLN A 131 -15.25 13.33 6.73
CA GLN A 131 -15.53 12.29 5.74
C GLN A 131 -14.32 11.37 5.50
N ALA A 132 -13.11 11.93 5.49
CA ALA A 132 -11.89 11.13 5.31
C ALA A 132 -11.68 10.14 6.46
N CYS A 133 -11.87 10.62 7.71
CA CYS A 133 -11.75 9.78 8.90
C CYS A 133 -12.90 8.78 9.04
N LEU A 134 -14.13 9.19 8.72
CA LEU A 134 -15.29 8.30 8.72
C LEU A 134 -15.10 7.11 7.78
N ASN A 135 -14.57 7.34 6.59
CA ASN A 135 -14.29 6.28 5.60
C ASN A 135 -13.25 5.26 6.06
N VAL A 136 -12.35 5.64 6.97
CA VAL A 136 -11.24 4.77 7.44
C VAL A 136 -11.53 4.14 8.79
N TYR A 137 -12.09 4.93 9.71
CA TYR A 137 -12.25 4.55 11.11
C TYR A 137 -13.70 4.22 11.49
N GLY A 138 -14.66 4.48 10.61
CA GLY A 138 -16.09 4.37 10.93
C GLY A 138 -16.53 5.37 12.01
N GLU A 139 -17.76 5.24 12.49
CA GLU A 139 -18.28 6.07 13.59
C GLU A 139 -17.50 5.82 14.89
N GLN A 140 -17.26 6.87 15.65
CA GLN A 140 -16.57 6.81 16.93
C GLN A 140 -17.47 7.35 18.04
N ALA A 141 -17.49 6.67 19.20
CA ALA A 141 -18.23 7.11 20.37
C ALA A 141 -17.49 8.22 21.14
N ASP A 142 -16.15 8.17 21.13
CA ASP A 142 -15.27 9.03 21.92
C ASP A 142 -14.20 9.70 21.06
N SER A 143 -13.58 10.74 21.60
CA SER A 143 -12.40 11.35 20.99
C SER A 143 -11.23 10.36 20.97
N TYR A 144 -10.36 10.51 20.00
CA TYR A 144 -9.18 9.69 19.84
C TYR A 144 -7.93 10.51 19.49
N VAL A 145 -6.79 9.90 19.66
CA VAL A 145 -5.49 10.47 19.31
C VAL A 145 -4.86 9.65 18.21
N ILE A 146 -4.31 10.34 17.23
CA ILE A 146 -3.66 9.77 16.05
C ILE A 146 -2.36 10.52 15.75
N SER A 147 -1.40 9.90 15.09
CA SER A 147 -0.25 10.65 14.60
C SER A 147 -0.65 11.59 13.45
N LEU A 148 -0.11 12.82 13.44
CA LEU A 148 -0.36 13.77 12.35
C LEU A 148 0.06 13.19 10.98
N ARG A 149 1.13 12.41 10.94
CA ARG A 149 1.58 11.74 9.72
C ARG A 149 0.52 10.79 9.17
N GLU A 150 -0.09 9.98 10.03
CA GLU A 150 -1.14 9.04 9.63
C GLU A 150 -2.41 9.78 9.19
N LEU A 151 -2.82 10.82 9.94
CA LEU A 151 -3.95 11.66 9.57
C LEU A 151 -3.77 12.31 8.19
N LEU A 152 -2.57 12.83 7.88
CA LEU A 152 -2.28 13.36 6.54
C LEU A 152 -2.31 12.27 5.46
N GLY A 153 -1.95 11.04 5.79
CA GLY A 153 -2.12 9.87 4.92
C GLY A 153 -3.59 9.58 4.62
N VAL A 154 -4.45 9.61 5.64
CA VAL A 154 -5.91 9.44 5.50
C VAL A 154 -6.51 10.53 4.61
N ILE A 155 -6.15 11.80 4.85
CA ILE A 155 -6.59 12.93 4.03
C ILE A 155 -6.16 12.74 2.56
N SER A 156 -4.89 12.38 2.35
CA SER A 156 -4.36 12.16 1.00
C SER A 156 -5.07 11.00 0.28
N ALA A 157 -5.30 9.89 0.97
CA ALA A 157 -6.02 8.75 0.40
C ALA A 157 -7.48 9.10 0.05
N HIS A 158 -8.14 9.92 0.88
CA HIS A 158 -9.49 10.41 0.59
C HIS A 158 -9.52 11.25 -0.71
N GLU A 159 -8.56 12.14 -0.92
CA GLU A 159 -8.45 12.93 -2.15
C GLU A 159 -8.18 12.04 -3.38
N TRP A 160 -7.32 11.04 -3.25
CA TRP A 160 -7.09 10.05 -4.31
C TRP A 160 -8.36 9.24 -4.63
N ARG A 161 -9.09 8.80 -3.59
CA ARG A 161 -10.38 8.11 -3.77
C ARG A 161 -11.40 8.99 -4.45
N LYS A 162 -11.47 10.27 -4.10
CA LYS A 162 -12.40 11.24 -4.70
C LYS A 162 -12.10 11.48 -6.17
N ASN A 163 -10.84 11.68 -6.52
CA ASN A 163 -10.42 12.01 -7.88
C ASN A 163 -10.36 10.78 -8.80
N GLY A 164 -10.12 9.59 -8.24
CA GLY A 164 -9.86 8.37 -8.98
C GLY A 164 -8.47 8.32 -9.61
N VAL A 165 -8.07 7.12 -10.00
CA VAL A 165 -6.81 6.83 -10.69
C VAL A 165 -7.14 6.27 -12.07
N PRO A 166 -6.75 6.93 -13.16
CA PRO A 166 -7.02 6.44 -14.49
C PRO A 166 -6.22 5.15 -14.77
N ILE A 167 -6.89 4.11 -15.21
CA ILE A 167 -6.28 2.82 -15.57
C ILE A 167 -6.34 2.54 -17.07
N LEU A 168 -7.38 3.04 -17.74
CA LEU A 168 -7.66 2.87 -19.15
C LEU A 168 -8.28 4.14 -19.72
N ALA A 169 -8.49 4.18 -21.03
CA ALA A 169 -9.30 5.18 -21.68
C ALA A 169 -10.32 4.50 -22.60
N ARG A 170 -11.55 5.02 -22.63
CA ARG A 170 -12.61 4.65 -23.57
C ARG A 170 -12.89 5.86 -24.47
N GLY A 171 -12.26 5.89 -25.65
CA GLY A 171 -12.16 7.11 -26.42
C GLY A 171 -11.35 8.16 -25.67
N ASP A 172 -11.92 9.35 -25.47
CA ASP A 172 -11.29 10.45 -24.73
C ASP A 172 -11.59 10.43 -23.21
N GLU A 173 -12.45 9.52 -22.73
CA GLU A 173 -12.82 9.46 -21.32
C GLU A 173 -11.96 8.45 -20.56
N PRO A 174 -11.33 8.85 -19.42
CA PRO A 174 -10.57 7.96 -18.61
C PRO A 174 -11.49 7.03 -17.80
N ILE A 175 -11.17 5.73 -17.78
CA ILE A 175 -11.75 4.76 -16.85
C ILE A 175 -10.89 4.79 -15.61
N CYS A 176 -11.50 5.17 -14.47
CA CYS A 176 -10.79 5.34 -13.20
C CYS A 176 -11.22 4.29 -12.17
N VAL A 177 -10.28 3.85 -11.37
CA VAL A 177 -10.55 3.18 -10.09
C VAL A 177 -10.32 4.14 -8.93
N HIS A 178 -11.06 3.97 -7.85
CA HIS A 178 -11.09 4.84 -6.68
C HIS A 178 -10.53 4.09 -5.45
N PRO A 179 -9.20 4.14 -5.20
CA PRO A 179 -8.58 3.34 -4.16
C PRO A 179 -9.06 3.71 -2.76
N HIS A 180 -9.39 2.73 -1.95
CA HIS A 180 -9.65 2.94 -0.53
C HIS A 180 -8.33 3.09 0.25
N TYR A 181 -8.39 3.70 1.44
CA TYR A 181 -7.22 3.78 2.32
C TYR A 181 -6.69 2.37 2.65
N GLY A 182 -5.39 2.18 2.52
CA GLY A 182 -4.74 0.89 2.76
C GLY A 182 -4.77 -0.08 1.59
N VAL A 183 -5.52 0.20 0.52
CA VAL A 183 -5.53 -0.60 -0.71
C VAL A 183 -4.55 -0.01 -1.73
N PHE A 184 -3.81 -0.87 -2.41
CA PHE A 184 -2.80 -0.44 -3.40
C PHE A 184 -3.44 0.34 -4.54
N SER A 185 -2.91 1.53 -4.78
CA SER A 185 -3.36 2.38 -5.87
C SER A 185 -2.53 2.11 -7.14
N PRO A 186 -3.14 1.80 -8.29
CA PRO A 186 -2.44 1.50 -9.54
C PRO A 186 -1.94 2.77 -10.26
N VAL A 187 -1.34 3.69 -9.52
CA VAL A 187 -0.79 4.96 -10.07
C VAL A 187 0.29 4.71 -11.12
N ARG A 188 1.00 3.57 -11.01
CA ARG A 188 1.96 3.10 -12.01
C ARG A 188 1.26 2.04 -12.85
N GLY A 189 0.63 2.48 -13.93
CA GLY A 189 -0.23 1.65 -14.77
C GLY A 189 0.50 0.86 -15.86
N GLU A 190 1.85 0.81 -15.86
CA GLU A 190 2.60 0.14 -16.92
C GLU A 190 2.26 -1.35 -17.04
N TYR A 191 2.02 -2.01 -15.90
CA TYR A 191 1.62 -3.42 -15.88
C TYR A 191 0.18 -3.62 -16.42
N ILE A 192 -0.69 -2.63 -16.26
CA ILE A 192 -2.04 -2.65 -16.81
C ILE A 192 -1.98 -2.68 -18.34
N GLN A 193 -1.10 -1.88 -18.94
CA GLN A 193 -0.88 -1.86 -20.38
C GLN A 193 -0.39 -3.21 -20.92
N LEU A 194 0.45 -3.94 -20.16
CA LEU A 194 0.84 -5.29 -20.54
C LEU A 194 -0.39 -6.20 -20.67
N VAL A 195 -1.29 -6.17 -19.66
CA VAL A 195 -2.53 -6.96 -19.68
C VAL A 195 -3.48 -6.51 -20.79
N CYS A 196 -3.57 -5.19 -21.05
CA CYS A 196 -4.39 -4.65 -22.13
C CYS A 196 -3.95 -5.13 -23.52
N ASN A 197 -2.63 -5.24 -23.72
CA ASN A 197 -2.03 -5.53 -25.02
C ASN A 197 -1.71 -7.01 -25.25
N ALA A 198 -1.77 -7.83 -24.19
CA ALA A 198 -1.48 -9.26 -24.29
C ALA A 198 -2.44 -9.98 -25.24
N SER A 199 -1.92 -10.87 -26.06
CA SER A 199 -2.74 -11.70 -26.93
C SER A 199 -3.56 -12.69 -26.11
N TRP A 200 -4.82 -12.91 -26.47
CA TRP A 200 -5.64 -13.90 -25.78
C TRP A 200 -5.12 -15.32 -25.92
N PRO A 201 -5.15 -16.13 -24.83
CA PRO A 201 -4.98 -17.57 -24.91
C PRO A 201 -5.97 -18.22 -25.88
N LYS A 202 -5.60 -19.33 -26.47
CA LYS A 202 -6.50 -20.07 -27.40
C LYS A 202 -7.81 -20.52 -26.75
N ALA A 203 -7.80 -20.80 -25.44
CA ALA A 203 -8.95 -21.21 -24.66
C ALA A 203 -9.93 -20.04 -24.38
N VAL A 204 -9.53 -18.79 -24.62
CA VAL A 204 -10.36 -17.62 -24.28
C VAL A 204 -11.33 -17.29 -25.41
N SER A 205 -12.58 -17.17 -25.05
CA SER A 205 -13.68 -16.61 -25.86
C SER A 205 -14.46 -15.62 -25.01
N THR A 206 -15.39 -14.88 -25.61
CA THR A 206 -16.25 -13.90 -24.89
C THR A 206 -17.02 -14.52 -23.72
N ASN A 207 -17.41 -15.80 -23.82
CA ASN A 207 -18.14 -16.52 -22.77
C ASN A 207 -17.21 -17.23 -21.78
N SER A 208 -15.89 -17.07 -21.89
CA SER A 208 -14.94 -17.72 -20.99
C SER A 208 -14.98 -17.09 -19.61
N LEU A 209 -14.78 -17.96 -18.60
CA LEU A 209 -14.53 -17.52 -17.24
C LEU A 209 -13.07 -17.12 -17.08
N ALA A 210 -12.81 -15.99 -16.44
CA ALA A 210 -11.49 -15.57 -15.99
C ALA A 210 -11.46 -15.38 -14.47
N PHE A 211 -10.28 -15.60 -13.87
CA PHE A 211 -10.03 -15.30 -12.46
C PHE A 211 -9.01 -14.18 -12.33
N ASP A 212 -9.24 -13.27 -11.38
CA ASP A 212 -8.30 -12.22 -10.94
C ASP A 212 -7.92 -12.49 -9.49
N ILE A 213 -6.70 -12.96 -9.25
CA ILE A 213 -6.23 -13.41 -7.95
C ILE A 213 -5.47 -12.29 -7.24
N GLY A 214 -6.01 -11.83 -6.09
CA GLY A 214 -5.52 -10.66 -5.37
C GLY A 214 -6.01 -9.37 -6.02
N ALA A 215 -7.32 -9.21 -6.11
CA ALA A 215 -7.99 -8.16 -6.88
C ALA A 215 -7.61 -6.73 -6.48
N GLY A 216 -7.31 -6.49 -5.19
CA GLY A 216 -6.97 -5.17 -4.69
C GLY A 216 -8.04 -4.12 -4.99
N THR A 217 -7.80 -3.20 -5.93
CA THR A 217 -8.78 -2.22 -6.39
C THR A 217 -9.75 -2.75 -7.46
N GLY A 218 -9.57 -3.99 -7.91
CA GLY A 218 -10.31 -4.55 -9.05
C GLY A 218 -9.81 -4.09 -10.42
N ALA A 219 -8.68 -3.41 -10.48
CA ALA A 219 -8.17 -2.81 -11.72
C ALA A 219 -7.96 -3.82 -12.86
N LEU A 220 -7.41 -5.01 -12.56
CA LEU A 220 -7.22 -6.05 -13.58
C LEU A 220 -8.54 -6.66 -14.02
N SER A 221 -9.47 -6.88 -13.10
CA SER A 221 -10.84 -7.33 -13.42
C SER A 221 -11.53 -6.36 -14.36
N VAL A 222 -11.44 -5.04 -14.09
CA VAL A 222 -11.97 -4.01 -14.98
C VAL A 222 -11.32 -4.08 -16.38
N VAL A 223 -10.00 -4.25 -16.46
CA VAL A 223 -9.27 -4.41 -17.72
C VAL A 223 -9.79 -5.62 -18.51
N LEU A 224 -9.97 -6.76 -17.85
CA LEU A 224 -10.49 -7.97 -18.50
C LEU A 224 -11.92 -7.79 -19.01
N ALA A 225 -12.79 -7.14 -18.23
CA ALA A 225 -14.15 -6.81 -18.65
C ALA A 225 -14.17 -5.85 -19.85
N MET A 226 -13.32 -4.81 -19.86
CA MET A 226 -13.17 -3.89 -21.00
C MET A 226 -12.58 -4.55 -22.25
N ARG A 227 -11.98 -5.72 -22.10
CA ARG A 227 -11.49 -6.58 -23.19
C ARG A 227 -12.50 -7.70 -23.54
N ASP A 228 -13.77 -7.51 -23.23
CA ASP A 228 -14.92 -8.36 -23.60
C ASP A 228 -15.00 -9.73 -22.87
N ILE A 229 -14.29 -9.93 -21.74
CA ILE A 229 -14.56 -11.07 -20.88
C ILE A 229 -15.83 -10.83 -20.08
N GLN A 230 -16.85 -11.70 -20.29
CA GLN A 230 -18.19 -11.52 -19.71
C GLN A 230 -18.36 -12.12 -18.32
N LYS A 231 -17.45 -12.99 -17.89
CA LYS A 231 -17.51 -13.63 -16.57
C LYS A 231 -16.14 -13.58 -15.90
N ILE A 232 -16.04 -12.85 -14.81
CA ILE A 232 -14.80 -12.71 -14.05
C ILE A 232 -15.11 -12.98 -12.58
N ILE A 233 -14.33 -13.83 -11.93
CA ILE A 233 -14.34 -13.96 -10.48
C ILE A 233 -13.03 -13.38 -9.96
N ALA A 234 -13.13 -12.35 -9.13
CA ALA A 234 -12.01 -11.69 -8.52
C ALA A 234 -11.94 -12.03 -7.03
N THR A 235 -10.79 -12.44 -6.54
CA THR A 235 -10.59 -12.86 -5.16
C THR A 235 -9.62 -11.98 -4.41
N ASP A 236 -9.87 -11.78 -3.13
CA ASP A 236 -8.91 -11.17 -2.19
C ASP A 236 -9.17 -11.70 -0.78
N VAL A 237 -8.19 -11.59 0.11
CA VAL A 237 -8.31 -11.97 1.53
C VAL A 237 -8.62 -10.77 2.42
N ASP A 238 -8.28 -9.56 1.96
CA ASP A 238 -8.41 -8.32 2.74
C ASP A 238 -9.81 -7.71 2.54
N ASP A 239 -10.56 -7.52 3.63
CA ASP A 239 -11.89 -6.93 3.62
C ASP A 239 -11.91 -5.52 3.00
N ARG A 240 -10.83 -4.74 3.14
CA ARG A 240 -10.71 -3.42 2.52
C ARG A 240 -10.53 -3.51 1.01
N ALA A 241 -9.76 -4.49 0.55
CA ALA A 241 -9.59 -4.74 -0.89
C ALA A 241 -10.91 -5.20 -1.51
N ILE A 242 -11.62 -6.14 -0.88
CA ILE A 242 -12.96 -6.58 -1.28
C ILE A 242 -13.93 -5.40 -1.40
N ALA A 243 -14.04 -4.59 -0.35
CA ALA A 243 -14.93 -3.42 -0.36
C ALA A 243 -14.51 -2.39 -1.42
N CYS A 244 -13.21 -2.21 -1.64
CA CYS A 244 -12.68 -1.30 -2.65
C CYS A 244 -12.99 -1.79 -4.07
N ALA A 245 -12.74 -3.07 -4.36
CA ALA A 245 -13.02 -3.66 -5.65
C ALA A 245 -14.52 -3.60 -5.96
N GLN A 246 -15.39 -3.95 -5.00
CA GLN A 246 -16.84 -3.88 -5.17
C GLN A 246 -17.30 -2.44 -5.48
N ASP A 247 -16.85 -1.44 -4.71
CA ASP A 247 -17.18 -0.02 -4.93
C ASP A 247 -16.77 0.44 -6.35
N ASN A 248 -15.62 0.01 -6.85
CA ASN A 248 -15.16 0.34 -8.20
C ASN A 248 -15.96 -0.36 -9.30
N ILE A 249 -16.31 -1.63 -9.11
CA ILE A 249 -17.10 -2.43 -10.05
C ILE A 249 -18.52 -1.87 -10.17
N ASP A 250 -19.14 -1.51 -9.04
CA ASP A 250 -20.47 -0.90 -9.01
C ASP A 250 -20.49 0.47 -9.69
N ARG A 251 -19.46 1.32 -9.47
CA ARG A 251 -19.29 2.62 -10.14
C ARG A 251 -19.16 2.54 -11.64
N LEU A 252 -18.62 1.43 -12.14
CA LEU A 252 -18.39 1.20 -13.57
C LEU A 252 -19.50 0.37 -14.22
N ASP A 253 -20.58 0.05 -13.48
CA ASP A 253 -21.70 -0.79 -13.93
C ASP A 253 -21.26 -2.19 -14.42
N LEU A 254 -20.22 -2.77 -13.77
CA LEU A 254 -19.63 -4.06 -14.14
C LEU A 254 -20.08 -5.24 -13.26
N SER A 255 -20.98 -5.02 -12.30
CA SER A 255 -21.45 -6.04 -11.32
C SER A 255 -22.14 -7.25 -11.96
N SER A 256 -22.60 -7.14 -13.21
CA SER A 256 -23.14 -8.28 -13.98
C SER A 256 -22.06 -9.17 -14.60
N GLN A 257 -20.82 -8.67 -14.71
CA GLN A 257 -19.68 -9.35 -15.35
C GLN A 257 -18.63 -9.80 -14.32
N ILE A 258 -18.49 -9.08 -13.21
CA ILE A 258 -17.44 -9.29 -12.22
C ILE A 258 -18.07 -9.62 -10.87
N GLU A 259 -17.74 -10.76 -10.35
CA GLU A 259 -18.08 -11.21 -9.00
C GLU A 259 -16.86 -11.12 -8.09
N ILE A 260 -17.01 -10.52 -6.90
CA ILE A 260 -15.95 -10.43 -5.90
C ILE A 260 -16.19 -11.49 -4.82
N GLN A 261 -15.15 -12.27 -4.54
CA GLN A 261 -15.19 -13.31 -3.50
C GLN A 261 -14.06 -13.11 -2.48
N LYS A 262 -14.39 -13.21 -1.19
CA LYS A 262 -13.39 -13.26 -0.12
C LYS A 262 -12.82 -14.67 -0.04
N THR A 263 -11.68 -14.90 -0.67
CA THR A 263 -11.05 -16.21 -0.77
C THR A 263 -9.53 -16.07 -0.78
N ASP A 264 -8.83 -17.02 -0.13
CA ASP A 264 -7.38 -17.10 -0.19
C ASP A 264 -6.97 -17.79 -1.50
N LEU A 265 -6.46 -17.00 -2.43
CA LEU A 265 -6.07 -17.38 -3.78
C LEU A 265 -7.28 -17.74 -4.68
N PHE A 266 -7.50 -19.01 -5.00
CA PHE A 266 -8.40 -19.43 -6.06
C PHE A 266 -9.84 -19.61 -5.60
N PRO A 267 -10.81 -19.15 -6.41
CA PRO A 267 -12.21 -19.54 -6.24
C PRO A 267 -12.41 -20.98 -6.72
N GLU A 268 -13.61 -21.54 -6.49
CA GLU A 268 -13.98 -22.85 -7.01
C GLU A 268 -14.06 -22.86 -8.55
N GLY A 269 -13.67 -23.99 -9.16
CA GLY A 269 -13.81 -24.20 -10.58
C GLY A 269 -12.53 -23.98 -11.40
N LYS A 270 -12.71 -23.81 -12.70
CA LYS A 270 -11.61 -23.65 -13.67
C LYS A 270 -11.90 -22.48 -14.62
N ALA A 271 -10.86 -21.77 -14.99
CA ALA A 271 -10.94 -20.63 -15.90
C ALA A 271 -10.05 -20.82 -17.14
N ALA A 272 -10.40 -20.14 -18.22
CA ALA A 272 -9.60 -20.09 -19.43
C ALA A 272 -8.37 -19.15 -19.27
N LEU A 273 -8.52 -18.15 -18.39
CA LEU A 273 -7.48 -17.20 -18.05
C LEU A 273 -7.48 -16.95 -16.56
N ILE A 274 -6.31 -16.94 -15.95
CA ILE A 274 -6.13 -16.57 -14.54
C ILE A 274 -5.03 -15.50 -14.47
N VAL A 275 -5.36 -14.32 -13.97
CA VAL A 275 -4.40 -13.23 -13.80
C VAL A 275 -4.05 -13.06 -12.33
N CYS A 276 -2.80 -12.70 -12.05
CA CYS A 276 -2.34 -12.38 -10.71
C CYS A 276 -1.21 -11.35 -10.74
N ASN A 277 -1.37 -10.31 -9.94
CA ASN A 277 -0.30 -9.35 -9.65
C ASN A 277 0.04 -9.45 -8.15
N PRO A 278 0.77 -10.50 -7.71
CA PRO A 278 1.09 -10.69 -6.30
C PRO A 278 2.06 -9.63 -5.81
N PRO A 279 2.21 -9.44 -4.50
CA PRO A 279 3.27 -8.59 -3.96
C PRO A 279 4.65 -9.07 -4.43
N TRP A 280 5.53 -8.13 -4.79
CA TRP A 280 6.75 -8.45 -5.55
C TRP A 280 7.95 -8.84 -4.71
N LEU A 281 8.00 -8.41 -3.44
CA LEU A 281 9.18 -8.54 -2.59
C LEU A 281 8.96 -9.54 -1.44
N PRO A 282 9.79 -10.58 -1.30
CA PRO A 282 9.67 -11.58 -0.24
C PRO A 282 10.19 -11.04 1.11
N ALA A 283 9.50 -10.05 1.67
CA ALA A 283 9.84 -9.44 2.95
C ALA A 283 8.58 -9.20 3.79
N ARG A 284 8.74 -8.91 5.07
CA ARG A 284 7.61 -8.68 5.97
C ARG A 284 7.10 -7.25 5.85
N PRO A 285 5.80 -7.03 5.64
CA PRO A 285 5.22 -5.69 5.63
C PRO A 285 5.27 -5.06 7.03
N SER A 286 5.31 -3.73 7.10
CA SER A 286 5.25 -2.94 8.34
C SER A 286 4.04 -2.00 8.40
N SER A 287 3.21 -2.01 7.35
CA SER A 287 1.96 -1.24 7.29
C SER A 287 0.93 -1.95 6.40
N PRO A 288 -0.37 -1.64 6.52
CA PRO A 288 -1.40 -2.20 5.65
C PRO A 288 -1.09 -2.03 4.16
N LEU A 289 -0.66 -0.84 3.73
CA LEU A 289 -0.30 -0.58 2.34
C LEU A 289 0.88 -1.42 1.85
N GLU A 290 1.81 -1.76 2.74
CA GLU A 290 2.97 -2.58 2.40
C GLU A 290 2.62 -4.04 2.11
N HIS A 291 1.45 -4.55 2.54
CA HIS A 291 0.97 -5.90 2.17
C HIS A 291 0.83 -6.08 0.66
N ALA A 292 0.55 -5.02 -0.09
CA ALA A 292 0.49 -5.06 -1.54
C ALA A 292 1.87 -5.10 -2.24
N VAL A 293 2.96 -4.90 -1.49
CA VAL A 293 4.34 -4.88 -2.01
C VAL A 293 5.16 -6.05 -1.47
N TYR A 294 4.93 -6.44 -0.22
CA TYR A 294 5.71 -7.45 0.48
C TYR A 294 4.91 -8.73 0.70
N ASP A 295 5.46 -9.84 0.21
CA ASP A 295 4.95 -11.21 0.32
C ASP A 295 5.95 -12.06 1.14
N PRO A 296 5.76 -12.19 2.47
CA PRO A 296 6.69 -12.96 3.29
C PRO A 296 6.92 -14.37 2.71
N GLU A 297 8.19 -14.72 2.51
CA GLU A 297 8.61 -16.03 1.98
C GLU A 297 8.02 -16.36 0.58
N SER A 298 7.54 -15.34 -0.16
CA SER A 298 6.82 -15.50 -1.44
C SER A 298 5.60 -16.42 -1.33
N ARG A 299 4.84 -16.32 -0.23
CA ARG A 299 3.70 -17.22 0.07
C ARG A 299 2.62 -17.14 -1.01
N MET A 300 2.19 -15.92 -1.35
CA MET A 300 1.15 -15.71 -2.36
C MET A 300 1.62 -16.17 -3.74
N LEU A 301 2.83 -15.80 -4.13
CA LEU A 301 3.42 -16.21 -5.41
C LEU A 301 3.53 -17.74 -5.53
N LYS A 302 4.06 -18.40 -4.51
CA LYS A 302 4.18 -19.86 -4.50
C LYS A 302 2.81 -20.56 -4.49
N GLY A 303 1.88 -20.04 -3.69
CA GLY A 303 0.51 -20.56 -3.65
C GLY A 303 -0.20 -20.42 -5.00
N PHE A 304 -0.04 -19.27 -5.65
CA PHE A 304 -0.55 -19.05 -7.01
C PHE A 304 0.02 -20.06 -8.00
N LEU A 305 1.33 -20.26 -8.05
CA LEU A 305 1.96 -21.22 -8.95
C LEU A 305 1.50 -22.67 -8.67
N ALA A 306 1.43 -23.05 -7.40
CA ALA A 306 1.03 -24.41 -7.00
C ALA A 306 -0.42 -24.74 -7.39
N GLY A 307 -1.36 -23.79 -7.23
CA GLY A 307 -2.78 -24.01 -7.55
C GLY A 307 -3.14 -23.78 -9.02
N LEU A 308 -2.29 -23.08 -9.79
CA LEU A 308 -2.64 -22.61 -11.13
C LEU A 308 -3.08 -23.75 -12.08
N LYS A 309 -2.35 -24.86 -12.07
CA LYS A 309 -2.63 -26.02 -12.94
C LYS A 309 -4.00 -26.66 -12.67
N GLU A 310 -4.43 -26.70 -11.42
CA GLU A 310 -5.71 -27.30 -11.03
C GLU A 310 -6.90 -26.44 -11.45
N HIS A 311 -6.70 -25.12 -11.54
CA HIS A 311 -7.74 -24.13 -11.83
C HIS A 311 -7.76 -23.69 -13.29
N LEU A 312 -6.83 -24.12 -14.14
CA LEU A 312 -6.83 -23.85 -15.57
C LEU A 312 -7.66 -24.88 -16.35
N LEU A 313 -8.41 -24.39 -17.33
CA LEU A 313 -8.96 -25.21 -18.41
C LEU A 313 -7.84 -25.71 -19.33
N PRO A 314 -8.06 -26.78 -20.11
CA PRO A 314 -7.13 -27.16 -21.18
C PRO A 314 -6.84 -25.97 -22.11
N GLU A 315 -5.56 -25.76 -22.45
CA GLU A 315 -5.08 -24.62 -23.23
C GLU A 315 -5.32 -23.24 -22.60
N GLY A 316 -5.74 -23.18 -21.34
CA GLY A 316 -5.81 -21.95 -20.55
C GLY A 316 -4.42 -21.47 -20.12
N GLU A 317 -4.33 -20.20 -19.78
CA GLU A 317 -3.06 -19.57 -19.37
C GLU A 317 -3.21 -18.86 -18.01
N GLY A 318 -2.10 -18.87 -17.25
CA GLY A 318 -1.92 -17.99 -16.10
C GLY A 318 -1.04 -16.78 -16.48
N TRP A 319 -1.53 -15.57 -16.24
CA TRP A 319 -0.78 -14.34 -16.45
C TRP A 319 -0.25 -13.83 -15.11
N LEU A 320 1.04 -14.01 -14.89
CA LEU A 320 1.72 -13.59 -13.69
C LEU A 320 2.45 -12.26 -13.93
N ILE A 321 2.11 -11.25 -13.16
CA ILE A 321 2.72 -9.92 -13.23
C ILE A 321 3.73 -9.78 -12.10
N LEU A 322 5.01 -9.61 -12.42
CA LEU A 322 6.08 -9.46 -11.44
C LEU A 322 7.07 -8.38 -11.84
N SER A 323 7.61 -7.69 -10.83
CA SER A 323 8.81 -6.88 -11.01
C SER A 323 10.07 -7.74 -10.83
N ASP A 324 11.13 -7.40 -11.53
CA ASP A 324 12.48 -7.96 -11.34
C ASP A 324 13.22 -7.32 -10.15
N LEU A 325 12.56 -6.41 -9.42
CA LEU A 325 13.15 -5.73 -8.26
C LEU A 325 13.67 -6.71 -7.20
N ALA A 326 12.98 -7.83 -6.97
CA ALA A 326 13.44 -8.85 -6.03
C ALA A 326 14.76 -9.48 -6.47
N GLU A 327 14.99 -9.64 -7.77
CA GLU A 327 16.24 -10.15 -8.34
C GLU A 327 17.36 -9.14 -8.16
N HIS A 328 17.12 -7.87 -8.48
CA HIS A 328 18.09 -6.78 -8.30
C HIS A 328 18.49 -6.57 -6.83
N LEU A 329 17.57 -6.81 -5.90
CA LEU A 329 17.83 -6.72 -4.46
C LEU A 329 18.45 -7.99 -3.86
N GLY A 330 18.61 -9.07 -4.64
CA GLY A 330 19.12 -10.35 -4.17
C GLY A 330 18.18 -11.06 -3.19
N LEU A 331 16.87 -10.78 -3.26
CA LEU A 331 15.85 -11.38 -2.41
C LEU A 331 15.25 -12.66 -3.01
N ARG A 332 15.30 -12.80 -4.31
CA ARG A 332 14.89 -13.95 -5.11
C ARG A 332 15.63 -13.90 -6.43
N THR A 333 16.11 -15.03 -6.90
CA THR A 333 16.76 -15.14 -8.22
C THR A 333 15.74 -15.50 -9.30
N ARG A 334 16.09 -15.22 -10.55
CA ARG A 334 15.31 -15.68 -11.72
C ARG A 334 15.27 -17.21 -11.78
N VAL A 335 16.37 -17.87 -11.41
CA VAL A 335 16.48 -19.33 -11.42
C VAL A 335 15.47 -19.94 -10.44
N GLU A 336 15.43 -19.46 -9.20
CA GLU A 336 14.45 -19.91 -8.20
C GLU A 336 13.00 -19.75 -8.69
N LEU A 337 12.67 -18.62 -9.34
CA LEU A 337 11.32 -18.41 -9.89
C LEU A 337 10.99 -19.45 -10.97
N LEU A 338 11.93 -19.73 -11.89
CA LEU A 338 11.71 -20.70 -12.95
C LEU A 338 11.61 -22.14 -12.40
N GLU A 339 12.41 -22.46 -11.38
CA GLU A 339 12.32 -23.74 -10.69
C GLU A 339 10.95 -23.93 -10.01
N TRP A 340 10.40 -22.90 -9.36
CA TRP A 340 9.05 -22.98 -8.77
C TRP A 340 7.96 -23.19 -9.83
N ILE A 341 8.09 -22.55 -10.99
CA ILE A 341 7.17 -22.74 -12.13
C ILE A 341 7.22 -24.19 -12.63
N GLU A 342 8.43 -24.74 -12.81
CA GLU A 342 8.62 -26.11 -13.27
C GLU A 342 8.14 -27.14 -12.24
N GLN A 343 8.45 -26.96 -10.96
CA GLN A 343 7.97 -27.81 -9.86
C GLN A 343 6.45 -27.83 -9.75
N ALA A 344 5.77 -26.73 -10.09
CA ALA A 344 4.32 -26.67 -10.18
C ALA A 344 3.75 -27.38 -11.43
N GLY A 345 4.59 -27.97 -12.27
CA GLY A 345 4.18 -28.63 -13.53
C GLY A 345 3.70 -27.64 -14.59
N LEU A 346 4.18 -26.41 -14.53
CA LEU A 346 3.91 -25.31 -15.45
C LEU A 346 5.09 -25.05 -16.37
N ARG A 347 4.85 -24.33 -17.46
CA ARG A 347 5.91 -23.83 -18.37
C ARG A 347 5.63 -22.40 -18.77
N VAL A 348 6.67 -21.60 -18.89
CA VAL A 348 6.56 -20.25 -19.42
C VAL A 348 6.29 -20.31 -20.93
N GLN A 349 5.13 -19.80 -21.35
CA GLN A 349 4.76 -19.73 -22.77
C GLN A 349 5.36 -18.49 -23.45
N LYS A 350 5.27 -17.34 -22.78
CA LYS A 350 5.71 -16.05 -23.27
C LYS A 350 6.14 -15.16 -22.10
N ARG A 351 7.04 -14.24 -22.37
CA ARG A 351 7.39 -13.14 -21.48
C ARG A 351 7.25 -11.83 -22.21
N GLU A 352 6.60 -10.87 -21.56
CA GLU A 352 6.51 -9.49 -22.00
C GLU A 352 7.07 -8.59 -20.91
N ASP A 353 7.83 -7.57 -21.30
CA ASP A 353 8.48 -6.66 -20.36
C ASP A 353 8.06 -5.22 -20.63
N THR A 354 7.92 -4.43 -19.56
CA THR A 354 7.77 -2.98 -19.63
C THR A 354 8.72 -2.31 -18.65
N LYS A 355 9.02 -1.05 -18.89
CA LYS A 355 9.87 -0.25 -18.00
C LYS A 355 9.04 0.82 -17.33
N PRO A 356 9.31 1.12 -16.03
CA PRO A 356 8.67 2.24 -15.36
C PRO A 356 8.90 3.55 -16.14
N GLN A 357 7.83 4.30 -16.38
CA GLN A 357 7.88 5.56 -17.14
C GLN A 357 7.99 6.80 -16.25
N HIS A 358 7.82 6.65 -14.94
CA HIS A 358 7.78 7.78 -14.01
C HIS A 358 9.19 8.36 -13.76
N LYS A 359 9.35 9.70 -13.93
CA LYS A 359 10.64 10.42 -13.79
C LYS A 359 11.42 10.15 -12.50
N LYS A 360 10.74 9.85 -11.38
CA LYS A 360 11.38 9.54 -10.08
C LYS A 360 12.11 8.19 -10.04
N VAL A 361 11.98 7.35 -11.04
CA VAL A 361 12.71 6.05 -11.10
C VAL A 361 14.17 6.26 -11.48
N PHE A 362 14.49 7.39 -12.09
CA PHE A 362 15.85 7.71 -12.57
C PHE A 362 16.66 8.56 -11.58
N ASP A 363 16.06 8.95 -10.45
CA ASP A 363 16.69 9.79 -9.41
C ASP A 363 17.26 8.97 -8.22
N GLN A 364 17.47 7.66 -8.37
CA GLN A 364 18.05 6.79 -7.32
C GLN A 364 19.43 6.30 -7.70
#